data_d2e39e562a84819b431db96075051b7f
#
_entry.id   d2e39e562a84819b431db96075051b7f
#
_cell.length_a   1.000
_cell.length_b   1.000
_cell.length_c   1.000
_cell.angle_alpha   90.00
_cell.angle_beta   90.00
_cell.angle_gamma   90.00
#
_symmetry.space_group_name_H-M   'P 1'
#
loop_
_entity.id
_entity.type
_entity.pdbx_description
1 polymer ?
#
loop_
_entity_poly.entity_id
_entity_poly.type
_entity_poly.pdbx_seq_one_letter_code
_entity_poly.pdbx_strand_id
1 'polypeptide(L)'
;MKSIVKKMTSLLLLIFVFIGLVGCQKVDDNAAESPSQEASSEENSGADKEASEATLNNKAEFEQLKEGEDFHIGLVTSTVSQGEDEFRGAEAAIEKYGKASEGGIIVNDTYPDRFEAEIETTISKIKAMADDPLMKAIIVNQSVPGTTAAFTEIRKSRPDILLVNLTPQEDILMTSNVSDLVVDADNISRGYRMVLAAKKMGAKKFAHITFPRHMAIETLAIRRAIMEEACKDLDMEFVSLNAPDPTTDIGVPGAQQYLAENIGPWIEKYGKDTAFFTTNDALTEPLLRGVAAGGAIFVEPDLPSPIMGYPSAFSIGLDDIAGDWPAILKIVEEVVIEKGGKDRMGTWAYSLGYTSTIAAVDLVVDVLNGKADITNLDDIKKAFEAQTDGASWAVSNMINMENGEELKNYALVAQDTYVFGKGYLGMTEEEVDEKYRKINVNVEDMVEKQKESEGKFE
;
A
#
# COMPACT_ATOMS: atom_id res chain seq x y z
N MET A 1 36.27 -34.15 34.81
CA MET A 1 37.74 -33.97 34.69
C MET A 1 37.98 -32.75 33.84
N LYS A 2 38.41 -31.73 34.52
CA LYS A 2 39.49 -30.74 34.26
C LYS A 2 39.38 -30.07 32.89
N SER A 3 38.95 -28.77 32.80
CA SER A 3 39.69 -27.55 33.16
C SER A 3 40.65 -27.13 32.04
N ILE A 4 40.44 -25.87 31.59
CA ILE A 4 41.39 -24.75 31.44
C ILE A 4 40.66 -23.68 30.61
N VAL A 5 40.19 -22.63 31.09
CA VAL A 5 40.50 -21.35 31.75
C VAL A 5 41.82 -20.69 31.26
N LYS A 6 41.65 -19.41 30.88
CA LYS A 6 42.62 -18.29 30.79
C LYS A 6 42.99 -17.92 29.34
N LYS A 7 43.10 -16.63 28.96
CA LYS A 7 43.18 -15.29 29.60
C LYS A 7 42.89 -14.27 28.51
N MET A 8 42.05 -13.26 28.66
CA MET A 8 42.36 -11.85 29.00
C MET A 8 43.67 -11.28 28.42
N THR A 9 43.59 -10.28 27.56
CA THR A 9 44.29 -9.02 27.80
C THR A 9 43.68 -7.88 26.99
N SER A 10 43.49 -6.82 27.71
CA SER A 10 43.10 -5.46 27.38
C SER A 10 44.28 -4.70 26.75
N LEU A 11 44.04 -3.77 25.82
CA LEU A 11 44.89 -2.61 25.58
C LEU A 11 44.09 -1.53 24.81
N LEU A 12 43.65 -0.52 25.52
CA LEU A 12 44.10 0.89 25.58
C LEU A 12 43.94 1.75 24.34
N LEU A 13 42.98 2.65 24.48
CA LEU A 13 42.95 4.10 24.23
C LEU A 13 44.15 4.70 23.49
N LEU A 14 43.86 5.46 22.43
CA LEU A 14 44.63 6.64 22.07
C LEU A 14 43.72 7.73 21.51
N ILE A 15 43.50 8.74 22.36
CA ILE A 15 42.91 10.04 22.11
C ILE A 15 43.91 10.85 21.30
N PHE A 16 43.48 11.46 20.18
CA PHE A 16 44.16 12.62 19.60
C PHE A 16 43.22 13.81 19.55
N VAL A 17 43.40 14.68 20.51
CA VAL A 17 42.90 16.06 20.54
C VAL A 17 43.83 16.89 19.66
N PHE A 18 43.32 17.58 18.66
CA PHE A 18 44.01 18.72 18.04
C PHE A 18 43.15 19.97 18.25
N ILE A 19 43.65 20.80 19.16
CA ILE A 19 43.24 22.17 19.38
C ILE A 19 44.09 23.01 18.42
N GLY A 20 43.41 23.83 17.62
CA GLY A 20 44.04 24.85 16.82
C GLY A 20 43.23 26.13 16.86
N LEU A 21 43.76 27.10 17.55
CA LEU A 21 43.21 28.38 17.95
C LEU A 21 43.29 29.46 16.82
N VAL A 22 42.24 30.28 16.75
CA VAL A 22 42.22 31.74 16.61
C VAL A 22 42.56 32.40 15.28
N GLY A 23 41.62 33.21 14.82
CA GLY A 23 41.78 34.24 13.83
C GLY A 23 40.53 35.12 13.73
N CYS A 24 40.28 35.96 14.72
CA CYS A 24 39.35 37.10 14.57
C CYS A 24 39.96 38.17 13.65
N GLN A 25 39.26 38.58 12.63
CA GLN A 25 39.41 39.95 12.08
C GLN A 25 38.03 40.55 11.83
N LYS A 26 37.74 41.58 12.59
CA LYS A 26 36.70 42.61 12.31
C LYS A 26 37.22 43.47 11.15
N VAL A 27 36.37 43.78 10.20
CA VAL A 27 36.43 45.02 9.42
C VAL A 27 35.01 45.55 9.21
N ASP A 28 34.94 46.85 9.31
CA ASP A 28 33.80 47.74 9.54
C ASP A 28 32.77 47.84 8.40
N ASP A 29 31.63 48.38 8.83
CA ASP A 29 30.54 48.94 8.05
C ASP A 29 30.97 49.85 6.90
N ASN A 30 30.36 49.72 5.75
CA ASN A 30 29.90 50.87 4.99
C ASN A 30 28.70 50.53 4.10
N ALA A 31 27.66 51.32 4.29
CA ALA A 31 26.44 51.37 3.53
C ALA A 31 26.67 51.84 2.10
N ALA A 32 26.00 51.25 1.14
CA ALA A 32 25.64 51.91 -0.10
C ALA A 32 24.32 51.38 -0.64
N GLU A 33 23.46 52.30 -0.95
CA GLU A 33 22.06 52.22 -1.35
C GLU A 33 21.84 51.45 -2.65
N SER A 34 20.60 50.99 -2.73
CA SER A 34 19.88 50.38 -3.89
C SER A 34 20.03 51.15 -5.22
N PRO A 35 19.68 50.48 -6.34
CA PRO A 35 18.38 50.80 -6.88
C PRO A 35 17.50 49.56 -7.23
N SER A 36 16.24 49.74 -6.86
CA SER A 36 15.10 49.00 -7.34
C SER A 36 15.04 48.92 -8.86
N GLN A 37 14.98 47.74 -9.43
CA GLN A 37 14.41 47.53 -10.75
C GLN A 37 13.18 46.63 -10.61
N GLU A 38 12.05 47.25 -10.87
CA GLU A 38 10.81 46.62 -11.24
C GLU A 38 11.07 45.73 -12.48
N ALA A 39 10.90 44.46 -12.36
CA ALA A 39 10.77 43.55 -13.48
C ALA A 39 9.31 43.10 -13.53
N SER A 40 8.64 43.58 -14.53
CA SER A 40 7.30 43.22 -14.95
C SER A 40 7.11 41.69 -15.01
N SER A 41 6.05 41.23 -14.36
CA SER A 41 5.45 39.94 -14.55
C SER A 41 4.86 39.85 -15.97
N GLU A 42 5.56 39.22 -16.87
CA GLU A 42 4.93 38.65 -18.07
C GLU A 42 4.50 37.22 -17.73
N GLU A 43 3.19 37.04 -17.77
CA GLU A 43 2.50 35.76 -17.68
C GLU A 43 3.07 34.80 -18.71
N ASN A 44 3.69 33.72 -18.24
CA ASN A 44 3.99 32.57 -19.08
C ASN A 44 2.87 31.51 -18.91
N SER A 45 1.68 31.84 -19.41
CA SER A 45 0.50 30.98 -19.38
C SER A 45 0.44 30.04 -20.59
N GLY A 46 1.58 29.72 -21.19
CA GLY A 46 1.65 28.88 -22.39
C GLY A 46 2.16 27.45 -22.17
N ALA A 47 2.86 27.18 -21.06
CA ALA A 47 3.46 25.87 -20.82
C ALA A 47 2.50 24.87 -20.10
N ASP A 48 1.58 25.39 -19.27
CA ASP A 48 0.67 24.53 -18.51
C ASP A 48 -0.54 24.02 -19.31
N LYS A 49 -0.82 24.62 -20.49
CA LYS A 49 -1.89 24.15 -21.38
C LYS A 49 -1.47 23.06 -22.36
N GLU A 50 -0.18 22.94 -22.68
CA GLU A 50 0.30 21.84 -23.53
C GLU A 50 0.49 20.53 -22.73
N ALA A 51 0.62 20.58 -21.41
CA ALA A 51 0.71 19.39 -20.56
C ALA A 51 -0.66 18.72 -20.35
N SER A 52 -1.79 19.44 -20.49
CA SER A 52 -3.13 18.90 -20.24
C SER A 52 -3.81 18.27 -21.47
N GLU A 53 -3.29 18.46 -22.69
CA GLU A 53 -3.84 17.85 -23.94
C GLU A 53 -3.00 16.67 -24.46
N ALA A 54 -1.86 16.33 -23.85
CA ALA A 54 -1.05 15.17 -24.21
C ALA A 54 -1.53 13.86 -23.55
N THR A 55 -2.70 13.86 -22.98
CA THR A 55 -3.25 12.81 -22.12
C THR A 55 -4.27 11.97 -22.86
N LEU A 56 -4.05 10.68 -22.93
CA LEU A 56 -4.98 9.59 -23.25
C LEU A 56 -4.71 8.71 -24.48
N ASN A 57 -3.57 8.85 -25.18
CA ASN A 57 -3.28 7.96 -26.32
C ASN A 57 -1.93 7.21 -26.20
N ASN A 58 -1.41 7.00 -25.01
CA ASN A 58 -0.12 6.33 -24.81
C ASN A 58 -0.26 4.84 -24.43
N LYS A 59 -1.30 4.18 -24.96
CA LYS A 59 -1.47 2.74 -24.81
C LYS A 59 -0.46 1.98 -25.66
N ALA A 60 -0.15 0.75 -25.21
CA ALA A 60 0.73 -0.13 -25.98
C ALA A 60 0.17 -0.42 -27.37
N GLU A 61 1.04 -0.37 -28.36
CA GLU A 61 0.78 -0.82 -29.74
C GLU A 61 1.14 -2.32 -29.86
N PHE A 62 0.67 -3.15 -28.89
CA PHE A 62 0.99 -4.56 -28.89
C PHE A 62 0.16 -5.36 -29.90
N GLU A 63 0.76 -6.42 -30.43
CA GLU A 63 0.07 -7.42 -31.23
C GLU A 63 -0.14 -8.69 -30.40
N GLN A 64 -1.28 -9.34 -30.59
CA GLN A 64 -1.52 -10.67 -30.00
C GLN A 64 -0.50 -11.68 -30.52
N LEU A 65 -0.08 -12.59 -29.64
CA LEU A 65 0.86 -13.64 -29.98
C LEU A 65 0.28 -14.57 -31.07
N LYS A 66 1.14 -14.99 -31.97
CA LYS A 66 0.84 -16.09 -32.89
C LYS A 66 1.03 -17.42 -32.19
N GLU A 67 0.31 -18.44 -32.63
CA GLU A 67 0.46 -19.78 -32.03
C GLU A 67 1.92 -20.25 -32.07
N GLY A 68 2.47 -20.56 -30.89
CA GLY A 68 3.86 -20.99 -30.71
C GLY A 68 4.91 -19.86 -30.76
N GLU A 69 4.51 -18.60 -30.67
CA GLU A 69 5.43 -17.47 -30.56
C GLU A 69 6.03 -17.43 -29.14
N ASP A 70 7.37 -17.38 -29.06
CA ASP A 70 8.07 -17.19 -27.81
C ASP A 70 7.95 -15.76 -27.31
N PHE A 71 7.75 -15.58 -26.01
CA PHE A 71 7.65 -14.27 -25.37
C PHE A 71 8.15 -14.29 -23.93
N HIS A 72 8.48 -13.10 -23.41
CA HIS A 72 8.84 -12.93 -22.01
C HIS A 72 7.98 -11.87 -21.33
N ILE A 73 7.81 -12.03 -20.02
CA ILE A 73 7.17 -11.06 -19.11
C ILE A 73 8.20 -10.65 -18.06
N GLY A 74 8.50 -9.36 -18.00
CA GLY A 74 9.31 -8.75 -16.95
C GLY A 74 8.47 -8.58 -15.68
N LEU A 75 9.01 -9.00 -14.54
CA LEU A 75 8.35 -8.89 -13.25
C LEU A 75 9.32 -8.29 -12.24
N VAL A 76 9.03 -7.08 -11.77
CA VAL A 76 9.82 -6.37 -10.77
C VAL A 76 9.00 -6.22 -9.50
N THR A 77 9.54 -6.69 -8.39
CA THR A 77 8.88 -6.63 -7.08
C THR A 77 9.85 -6.10 -6.01
N SER A 78 9.36 -5.98 -4.79
CA SER A 78 10.17 -5.79 -3.59
C SER A 78 11.12 -6.96 -3.36
N THR A 79 12.10 -6.73 -2.50
CA THR A 79 12.82 -7.82 -1.82
C THR A 79 11.97 -8.35 -0.66
N VAL A 80 12.33 -9.50 -0.11
CA VAL A 80 11.65 -10.07 1.09
C VAL A 80 11.63 -9.09 2.26
N SER A 81 12.67 -8.25 2.41
CA SER A 81 12.75 -7.28 3.50
C SER A 81 11.82 -6.08 3.35
N GLN A 82 11.43 -5.72 2.12
CA GLN A 82 10.56 -4.57 1.83
C GLN A 82 9.10 -4.95 1.58
N GLY A 83 8.85 -6.14 1.04
CA GLY A 83 7.51 -6.63 0.75
C GLY A 83 7.55 -8.11 0.44
N GLU A 84 7.46 -8.95 1.48
CA GLU A 84 7.51 -10.41 1.31
C GLU A 84 6.38 -10.92 0.44
N ASP A 85 5.20 -10.32 0.52
CA ASP A 85 4.01 -10.74 -0.20
C ASP A 85 4.20 -10.66 -1.73
N GLU A 86 4.69 -9.53 -2.23
CA GLU A 86 4.96 -9.32 -3.65
C GLU A 86 6.08 -10.22 -4.14
N PHE A 87 7.12 -10.40 -3.32
CA PHE A 87 8.22 -11.32 -3.61
C PHE A 87 7.72 -12.76 -3.74
N ARG A 88 6.86 -13.23 -2.81
CA ARG A 88 6.26 -14.57 -2.87
C ARG A 88 5.32 -14.73 -4.07
N GLY A 89 4.61 -13.65 -4.44
CA GLY A 89 3.79 -13.62 -5.66
C GLY A 89 4.64 -13.84 -6.92
N ALA A 90 5.86 -13.25 -6.96
CA ALA A 90 6.79 -13.48 -8.05
C ALA A 90 7.34 -14.92 -8.07
N GLU A 91 7.64 -15.51 -6.91
CA GLU A 91 8.01 -16.92 -6.81
C GLU A 91 6.89 -17.84 -7.33
N ALA A 92 5.64 -17.59 -6.98
CA ALA A 92 4.48 -18.34 -7.48
C ALA A 92 4.32 -18.20 -9.01
N ALA A 93 4.52 -17.00 -9.56
CA ALA A 93 4.51 -16.80 -11.00
C ALA A 93 5.64 -17.57 -11.71
N ILE A 94 6.84 -17.60 -11.11
CA ILE A 94 7.97 -18.38 -11.62
C ILE A 94 7.71 -19.87 -11.53
N GLU A 95 7.10 -20.35 -10.45
CA GLU A 95 6.74 -21.78 -10.32
C GLU A 95 5.75 -22.18 -11.41
N LYS A 96 4.77 -21.32 -11.72
CA LYS A 96 3.74 -21.59 -12.73
C LYS A 96 4.25 -21.50 -14.16
N TYR A 97 5.06 -20.53 -14.49
CA TYR A 97 5.43 -20.17 -15.87
C TYR A 97 6.90 -20.41 -16.22
N GLY A 98 7.73 -20.70 -15.24
CA GLY A 98 9.16 -20.92 -15.39
C GLY A 98 9.97 -19.63 -15.60
N LYS A 99 11.25 -19.67 -15.25
CA LYS A 99 12.20 -18.57 -15.54
C LYS A 99 12.56 -18.57 -17.02
N ALA A 100 12.64 -17.40 -17.64
CA ALA A 100 13.06 -17.22 -19.02
C ALA A 100 14.47 -17.81 -19.29
N SER A 101 15.39 -17.68 -18.34
CA SER A 101 16.74 -18.27 -18.41
C SER A 101 16.75 -19.82 -18.42
N GLU A 102 15.64 -20.46 -18.10
CA GLU A 102 15.46 -21.91 -18.02
C GLU A 102 14.43 -22.42 -19.02
N GLY A 103 14.03 -21.58 -19.98
CA GLY A 103 13.04 -21.92 -21.02
C GLY A 103 11.59 -21.64 -20.64
N GLY A 104 11.33 -20.94 -19.53
CA GLY A 104 10.04 -20.37 -19.20
C GLY A 104 9.86 -18.96 -19.74
N ILE A 105 8.91 -18.19 -19.19
CA ILE A 105 8.58 -16.87 -19.71
C ILE A 105 8.88 -15.71 -18.75
N ILE A 106 9.19 -15.94 -17.48
CA ILE A 106 9.36 -14.90 -16.47
C ILE A 106 10.81 -14.42 -16.39
N VAL A 107 11.01 -13.11 -16.60
CA VAL A 107 12.24 -12.39 -16.28
C VAL A 107 11.99 -11.59 -15.01
N ASN A 108 12.50 -12.03 -13.85
CA ASN A 108 12.27 -11.36 -12.60
C ASN A 108 13.49 -10.59 -12.08
N ASP A 109 13.24 -9.45 -11.43
CA ASP A 109 14.22 -8.68 -10.66
C ASP A 109 13.51 -8.02 -9.45
N THR A 110 14.30 -7.45 -8.53
CA THR A 110 13.79 -6.66 -7.41
C THR A 110 14.36 -5.26 -7.44
N TYR A 111 13.57 -4.25 -7.06
CA TYR A 111 14.10 -2.93 -6.83
C TYR A 111 14.92 -2.90 -5.52
N PRO A 112 15.81 -1.88 -5.32
CA PRO A 112 16.65 -1.79 -4.13
C PRO A 112 15.84 -1.62 -2.83
N ASP A 113 16.36 -2.13 -1.70
CA ASP A 113 15.75 -1.92 -0.38
C ASP A 113 15.60 -0.43 -0.01
N ARG A 114 16.56 0.40 -0.45
CA ARG A 114 16.51 1.85 -0.23
C ARG A 114 16.03 2.59 -1.48
N PHE A 115 14.93 2.14 -2.07
CA PHE A 115 14.41 2.62 -3.34
C PHE A 115 14.23 4.15 -3.38
N GLU A 116 13.85 4.81 -2.29
CA GLU A 116 13.73 6.27 -2.22
C GLU A 116 15.07 7.00 -2.44
N ALA A 117 16.16 6.40 -2.00
CA ALA A 117 17.52 6.93 -2.18
C ALA A 117 18.19 6.43 -3.47
N GLU A 118 17.67 5.36 -4.07
CA GLU A 118 18.25 4.65 -5.21
C GLU A 118 17.32 4.63 -6.43
N ILE A 119 16.55 5.71 -6.65
CA ILE A 119 15.57 5.87 -7.73
C ILE A 119 16.17 5.55 -9.11
N GLU A 120 17.38 6.06 -9.41
CA GLU A 120 18.05 5.81 -10.69
C GLU A 120 18.38 4.33 -10.91
N THR A 121 18.66 3.58 -9.84
CA THR A 121 18.86 2.12 -9.91
C THR A 121 17.56 1.42 -10.26
N THR A 122 16.44 1.82 -9.66
CA THR A 122 15.10 1.31 -9.98
C THR A 122 14.77 1.56 -11.45
N ILE A 123 14.94 2.81 -11.92
CA ILE A 123 14.73 3.19 -13.33
C ILE A 123 15.56 2.29 -14.26
N SER A 124 16.86 2.15 -13.96
CA SER A 124 17.79 1.38 -14.80
C SER A 124 17.41 -0.10 -14.88
N LYS A 125 17.00 -0.71 -13.76
CA LYS A 125 16.58 -2.13 -13.71
C LYS A 125 15.31 -2.38 -14.54
N ILE A 126 14.31 -1.53 -14.38
CA ILE A 126 13.05 -1.66 -15.15
C ILE A 126 13.31 -1.47 -16.64
N LYS A 127 14.09 -0.45 -17.01
CA LYS A 127 14.45 -0.19 -18.42
C LYS A 127 15.23 -1.33 -19.06
N ALA A 128 16.15 -1.94 -18.32
CA ALA A 128 16.96 -3.05 -18.84
C ALA A 128 16.12 -4.27 -19.26
N MET A 129 14.94 -4.47 -18.67
CA MET A 129 14.03 -5.53 -19.13
C MET A 129 13.52 -5.31 -20.56
N ALA A 130 13.35 -4.04 -20.99
CA ALA A 130 12.90 -3.71 -22.34
C ALA A 130 13.96 -3.97 -23.42
N ASP A 131 15.22 -4.24 -23.05
CA ASP A 131 16.29 -4.61 -23.99
C ASP A 131 16.14 -6.05 -24.50
N ASP A 132 15.34 -6.88 -23.80
CA ASP A 132 15.02 -8.23 -24.26
C ASP A 132 14.08 -8.18 -25.46
N PRO A 133 14.49 -8.72 -26.64
CA PRO A 133 13.67 -8.70 -27.84
C PRO A 133 12.36 -9.51 -27.73
N LEU A 134 12.29 -10.47 -26.80
CA LEU A 134 11.09 -11.27 -26.55
C LEU A 134 10.16 -10.63 -25.51
N MET A 135 10.55 -9.51 -24.89
CA MET A 135 9.73 -8.84 -23.89
C MET A 135 8.44 -8.31 -24.49
N LYS A 136 7.29 -8.75 -23.96
CA LYS A 136 5.95 -8.31 -24.37
C LYS A 136 5.21 -7.57 -23.27
N ALA A 137 5.59 -7.74 -22.00
CA ALA A 137 5.00 -6.99 -20.90
C ALA A 137 6.01 -6.79 -19.77
N ILE A 138 5.87 -5.68 -19.04
CA ILE A 138 6.63 -5.41 -17.82
C ILE A 138 5.63 -5.06 -16.73
N ILE A 139 5.67 -5.80 -15.63
CA ILE A 139 4.82 -5.64 -14.45
C ILE A 139 5.71 -5.19 -13.28
N VAL A 140 5.35 -4.09 -12.61
CA VAL A 140 6.03 -3.63 -11.40
C VAL A 140 5.04 -3.64 -10.26
N ASN A 141 5.33 -4.35 -9.17
CA ASN A 141 4.48 -4.39 -7.98
C ASN A 141 5.12 -3.71 -6.77
N GLN A 142 4.30 -3.02 -6.00
CA GLN A 142 4.63 -1.87 -5.18
C GLN A 142 5.44 -0.87 -5.99
N SER A 143 4.83 -0.34 -7.05
CA SER A 143 5.51 0.53 -8.01
C SER A 143 6.08 1.75 -7.32
N VAL A 144 7.33 1.61 -6.91
CA VAL A 144 8.09 2.61 -6.12
C VAL A 144 8.51 3.80 -7.00
N PRO A 145 8.91 4.93 -6.39
CA PRO A 145 9.39 6.10 -7.12
C PRO A 145 10.45 5.76 -8.19
N GLY A 146 10.24 6.29 -9.39
CA GLY A 146 11.03 6.01 -10.59
C GLY A 146 10.36 5.05 -11.58
N THR A 147 9.30 4.32 -11.18
CA THR A 147 8.57 3.43 -12.09
C THR A 147 7.94 4.20 -13.24
N THR A 148 7.25 5.30 -12.96
CA THR A 148 6.64 6.17 -13.98
C THR A 148 7.67 6.73 -14.97
N ALA A 149 8.84 7.14 -14.47
CA ALA A 149 9.93 7.61 -15.32
C ALA A 149 10.48 6.48 -16.22
N ALA A 150 10.68 5.28 -15.68
CA ALA A 150 11.11 4.11 -16.47
C ALA A 150 10.10 3.75 -17.56
N PHE A 151 8.81 3.70 -17.21
CA PHE A 151 7.72 3.41 -18.16
C PHE A 151 7.62 4.47 -19.26
N THR A 152 7.81 5.75 -18.91
CA THR A 152 7.86 6.84 -19.90
C THR A 152 8.98 6.63 -20.93
N GLU A 153 10.16 6.22 -20.50
CA GLU A 153 11.30 5.96 -21.39
C GLU A 153 11.09 4.69 -22.22
N ILE A 154 10.55 3.63 -21.62
CA ILE A 154 10.21 2.39 -22.35
C ILE A 154 9.17 2.67 -23.41
N ARG A 155 8.11 3.41 -23.13
CA ARG A 155 7.06 3.75 -24.09
C ARG A 155 7.58 4.45 -25.34
N LYS A 156 8.65 5.27 -25.23
CA LYS A 156 9.29 5.95 -26.37
C LYS A 156 10.07 4.99 -27.28
N SER A 157 10.69 3.96 -26.70
CA SER A 157 11.60 3.04 -27.42
C SER A 157 10.95 1.72 -27.78
N ARG A 158 10.00 1.25 -26.97
CA ARG A 158 9.31 -0.03 -27.10
C ARG A 158 7.81 0.16 -26.84
N PRO A 159 7.09 0.85 -27.75
CA PRO A 159 5.64 1.06 -27.62
C PRO A 159 4.83 -0.23 -27.69
N ASP A 160 5.42 -1.32 -28.14
CA ASP A 160 4.84 -2.66 -28.22
C ASP A 160 4.74 -3.40 -26.87
N ILE A 161 5.41 -2.95 -25.82
CA ILE A 161 5.40 -3.60 -24.51
C ILE A 161 4.20 -3.12 -23.68
N LEU A 162 3.41 -4.08 -23.14
CA LEU A 162 2.40 -3.79 -22.12
C LEU A 162 3.07 -3.38 -20.80
N LEU A 163 2.65 -2.26 -20.23
CA LEU A 163 3.18 -1.73 -18.98
C LEU A 163 2.12 -1.77 -17.88
N VAL A 164 2.35 -2.58 -16.88
CA VAL A 164 1.41 -2.83 -15.78
C VAL A 164 2.00 -2.34 -14.45
N ASN A 165 1.24 -1.53 -13.76
CA ASN A 165 1.62 -0.87 -12.52
C ASN A 165 0.70 -1.34 -11.39
N LEU A 166 1.25 -1.97 -10.36
CA LEU A 166 0.48 -2.50 -9.23
C LEU A 166 0.84 -1.75 -7.95
N THR A 167 -0.19 -1.36 -7.18
CA THR A 167 -0.07 -0.62 -5.92
C THR A 167 0.93 0.54 -5.98
N PRO A 168 0.71 1.53 -6.86
CA PRO A 168 1.68 2.59 -7.13
C PRO A 168 1.87 3.51 -5.92
N GLN A 169 3.11 3.97 -5.75
CA GLN A 169 3.49 4.98 -4.75
C GLN A 169 3.70 6.37 -5.38
N GLU A 170 3.41 6.51 -6.67
CA GLU A 170 3.55 7.75 -7.43
C GLU A 170 2.15 8.34 -7.73
N ASP A 171 2.11 9.55 -8.28
CA ASP A 171 0.86 10.26 -8.58
C ASP A 171 -0.06 9.45 -9.50
N ILE A 172 -1.37 9.47 -9.19
CA ILE A 172 -2.41 8.69 -9.88
C ILE A 172 -2.45 8.99 -11.38
N LEU A 173 -2.46 10.28 -11.74
CA LEU A 173 -2.57 10.68 -13.14
C LEU A 173 -1.27 10.41 -13.90
N MET A 174 -0.12 10.68 -13.29
CA MET A 174 1.18 10.37 -13.87
C MET A 174 1.32 8.87 -14.15
N THR A 175 0.94 8.04 -13.18
CA THR A 175 0.99 6.58 -13.30
C THR A 175 0.03 6.07 -14.36
N SER A 176 -1.23 6.55 -14.36
CA SER A 176 -2.24 6.18 -15.34
C SER A 176 -1.82 6.53 -16.77
N ASN A 177 -1.18 7.68 -16.97
CA ASN A 177 -0.80 8.17 -18.29
C ASN A 177 0.24 7.32 -19.02
N VAL A 178 1.06 6.57 -18.30
CA VAL A 178 2.15 5.77 -18.88
C VAL A 178 1.88 4.28 -18.89
N SER A 179 0.88 3.83 -18.15
CA SER A 179 0.55 2.42 -17.94
C SER A 179 -0.62 1.98 -18.83
N ASP A 180 -0.60 0.73 -19.27
CA ASP A 180 -1.75 0.09 -19.93
C ASP A 180 -2.76 -0.39 -18.90
N LEU A 181 -2.29 -0.79 -17.71
CA LEU A 181 -3.11 -1.11 -16.56
C LEU A 181 -2.43 -0.63 -15.27
N VAL A 182 -3.20 -0.02 -14.41
CA VAL A 182 -2.88 0.19 -12.99
C VAL A 182 -3.87 -0.57 -12.14
N VAL A 183 -3.39 -1.29 -11.11
CA VAL A 183 -4.24 -1.92 -10.11
C VAL A 183 -3.84 -1.44 -8.73
N ASP A 184 -4.81 -0.98 -7.96
CA ASP A 184 -4.58 -0.47 -6.60
C ASP A 184 -5.70 -0.89 -5.64
N ALA A 185 -5.45 -0.80 -4.33
CA ALA A 185 -6.47 -1.03 -3.32
C ALA A 185 -7.60 -0.01 -3.41
N ASP A 186 -8.85 -0.48 -3.40
CA ASP A 186 -10.02 0.42 -3.37
C ASP A 186 -10.22 1.05 -1.99
N ASN A 187 -9.35 2.00 -1.64
CA ASN A 187 -9.44 2.73 -0.38
C ASN A 187 -10.72 3.56 -0.24
N ILE A 188 -11.37 3.89 -1.35
CA ILE A 188 -12.62 4.66 -1.36
C ILE A 188 -13.80 3.77 -0.94
N SER A 189 -14.04 2.66 -1.65
CA SER A 189 -15.14 1.75 -1.27
C SER A 189 -14.89 1.07 0.08
N ARG A 190 -13.63 0.82 0.44
CA ARG A 190 -13.25 0.32 1.77
C ARG A 190 -13.70 1.26 2.90
N GLY A 191 -13.71 2.56 2.69
CA GLY A 191 -14.24 3.52 3.67
C GLY A 191 -15.67 3.18 4.11
N TYR A 192 -16.54 2.84 3.17
CA TYR A 192 -17.90 2.38 3.44
C TYR A 192 -17.95 0.91 3.90
N ARG A 193 -17.29 0.01 3.16
CA ARG A 193 -17.35 -1.44 3.39
C ARG A 193 -16.85 -1.85 4.76
N MET A 194 -15.79 -1.23 5.27
CA MET A 194 -15.28 -1.50 6.63
C MET A 194 -16.29 -1.12 7.71
N VAL A 195 -16.99 0.01 7.57
CA VAL A 195 -18.03 0.43 8.53
C VAL A 195 -19.24 -0.50 8.45
N LEU A 196 -19.65 -0.91 7.25
CA LEU A 196 -20.73 -1.88 7.06
C LEU A 196 -20.34 -3.26 7.62
N ALA A 197 -19.13 -3.73 7.39
CA ALA A 197 -18.61 -4.97 7.98
C ALA A 197 -18.61 -4.89 9.52
N ALA A 198 -18.14 -3.78 10.09
CA ALA A 198 -18.21 -3.53 11.53
C ALA A 198 -19.65 -3.65 12.06
N LYS A 199 -20.63 -3.04 11.36
CA LYS A 199 -22.05 -3.16 11.71
C LYS A 199 -22.55 -4.60 11.65
N LYS A 200 -22.20 -5.35 10.59
CA LYS A 200 -22.55 -6.78 10.46
C LYS A 200 -21.89 -7.66 11.54
N MET A 201 -20.74 -7.24 12.06
CA MET A 201 -20.09 -7.86 13.23
C MET A 201 -20.68 -7.43 14.58
N GLY A 202 -21.64 -6.52 14.58
CA GLY A 202 -22.37 -6.06 15.77
C GLY A 202 -21.83 -4.79 16.41
N ALA A 203 -20.97 -4.02 15.70
CA ALA A 203 -20.52 -2.74 16.20
C ALA A 203 -21.63 -1.70 16.23
N LYS A 204 -21.59 -0.85 17.27
CA LYS A 204 -22.43 0.35 17.41
C LYS A 204 -21.62 1.62 17.22
N LYS A 205 -20.31 1.51 17.31
CA LYS A 205 -19.35 2.60 17.15
C LYS A 205 -18.20 2.14 16.25
N PHE A 206 -17.63 3.08 15.50
CA PHE A 206 -16.43 2.90 14.71
C PHE A 206 -15.38 3.90 15.17
N ALA A 207 -14.31 3.41 15.79
CA ALA A 207 -13.21 4.20 16.31
C ALA A 207 -12.04 4.19 15.30
N HIS A 208 -11.78 5.36 14.73
CA HIS A 208 -10.72 5.58 13.76
C HIS A 208 -9.51 6.19 14.47
N ILE A 209 -8.42 5.43 14.54
CA ILE A 209 -7.15 5.81 15.20
C ILE A 209 -6.16 6.24 14.13
N THR A 210 -5.69 7.48 14.18
CA THR A 210 -4.77 8.05 13.20
C THR A 210 -3.97 9.21 13.80
N PHE A 211 -3.17 9.87 12.98
CA PHE A 211 -2.39 11.05 13.36
C PHE A 211 -2.37 12.09 12.23
N PRO A 212 -2.02 13.37 12.51
CA PRO A 212 -2.15 14.46 11.55
C PRO A 212 -1.45 14.24 10.20
N ARG A 213 -0.25 13.63 10.19
CA ARG A 213 0.49 13.36 8.94
C ARG A 213 -0.29 12.42 7.99
N HIS A 214 -0.95 11.38 8.52
CA HIS A 214 -1.79 10.51 7.68
C HIS A 214 -3.01 11.25 7.14
N MET A 215 -3.54 12.21 7.87
CA MET A 215 -4.65 13.03 7.39
C MET A 215 -4.22 14.09 6.36
N ALA A 216 -2.90 14.29 6.18
CA ALA A 216 -2.35 15.07 5.07
C ALA A 216 -2.25 14.26 3.76
N ILE A 217 -2.48 12.94 3.79
CA ILE A 217 -2.54 12.09 2.60
C ILE A 217 -3.99 12.07 2.12
N GLU A 218 -4.24 12.62 0.94
CA GLU A 218 -5.60 12.86 0.40
C GLU A 218 -6.47 11.59 0.41
N THR A 219 -5.97 10.46 -0.08
CA THR A 219 -6.72 9.19 -0.15
C THR A 219 -7.11 8.67 1.23
N LEU A 220 -6.26 8.83 2.25
CA LEU A 220 -6.56 8.46 3.63
C LEU A 220 -7.56 9.43 4.28
N ALA A 221 -7.46 10.72 3.96
CA ALA A 221 -8.38 11.75 4.42
C ALA A 221 -9.79 11.52 3.83
N ILE A 222 -9.89 11.23 2.53
CA ILE A 222 -11.14 10.86 1.85
C ILE A 222 -11.73 9.60 2.48
N ARG A 223 -10.95 8.53 2.66
CA ARG A 223 -11.39 7.29 3.31
C ARG A 223 -11.99 7.55 4.70
N ARG A 224 -11.31 8.37 5.52
CA ARG A 224 -11.83 8.77 6.83
C ARG A 224 -13.16 9.52 6.73
N ALA A 225 -13.29 10.45 5.80
CA ALA A 225 -14.54 11.21 5.60
C ALA A 225 -15.68 10.29 5.16
N ILE A 226 -15.39 9.29 4.31
CA ILE A 226 -16.36 8.26 3.93
C ILE A 226 -16.76 7.42 5.14
N MET A 227 -15.83 7.01 5.99
CA MET A 227 -16.14 6.26 7.22
C MET A 227 -17.03 7.05 8.16
N GLU A 228 -16.78 8.35 8.32
CA GLU A 228 -17.61 9.24 9.15
C GLU A 228 -19.02 9.37 8.58
N GLU A 229 -19.18 9.53 7.26
CA GLU A 229 -20.49 9.60 6.61
C GLU A 229 -21.21 8.25 6.63
N ALA A 230 -20.51 7.15 6.37
CA ALA A 230 -21.06 5.80 6.47
C ALA A 230 -21.58 5.48 7.88
N CYS A 231 -20.89 5.95 8.92
CA CYS A 231 -21.39 5.80 10.29
C CYS A 231 -22.75 6.49 10.49
N LYS A 232 -22.95 7.69 9.93
CA LYS A 232 -24.25 8.40 9.99
C LYS A 232 -25.35 7.62 9.27
N ASP A 233 -25.08 7.16 8.05
CA ASP A 233 -26.03 6.40 7.26
C ASP A 233 -26.42 5.07 7.89
N LEU A 234 -25.49 4.48 8.63
CA LEU A 234 -25.66 3.18 9.26
C LEU A 234 -26.05 3.26 10.75
N ASP A 235 -26.47 4.43 11.26
CA ASP A 235 -26.79 4.65 12.68
C ASP A 235 -25.69 4.16 13.63
N MET A 236 -24.46 4.48 13.33
CA MET A 236 -23.27 4.20 14.15
C MET A 236 -22.63 5.50 14.63
N GLU A 237 -22.01 5.48 15.81
CA GLU A 237 -21.20 6.60 16.30
C GLU A 237 -19.79 6.52 15.71
N PHE A 238 -19.33 7.59 15.06
CA PHE A 238 -17.93 7.72 14.64
C PHE A 238 -17.09 8.33 15.77
N VAL A 239 -16.01 7.68 16.15
CA VAL A 239 -15.08 8.13 17.19
C VAL A 239 -13.72 8.41 16.57
N SER A 240 -13.24 9.65 16.66
CA SER A 240 -11.91 10.03 16.20
C SER A 240 -10.91 10.00 17.34
N LEU A 241 -9.84 9.22 17.19
CA LEU A 241 -8.79 9.01 18.18
C LEU A 241 -7.41 9.36 17.59
N ASN A 242 -6.57 9.97 18.42
CA ASN A 242 -5.18 10.21 18.06
C ASN A 242 -4.27 9.09 18.52
N ALA A 243 -3.25 8.78 17.71
CA ALA A 243 -2.07 8.02 18.08
C ALA A 243 -0.80 8.83 17.77
N PRO A 244 0.34 8.59 18.42
CA PRO A 244 1.61 9.17 18.02
C PRO A 244 2.01 8.70 16.63
N ASP A 245 2.58 9.61 15.83
CA ASP A 245 3.18 9.24 14.55
C ASP A 245 4.48 8.46 14.79
N PRO A 246 4.56 7.18 14.36
CA PRO A 246 5.75 6.35 14.58
C PRO A 246 7.01 6.84 13.87
N THR A 247 6.91 7.81 12.96
CA THR A 247 8.04 8.40 12.23
C THR A 247 8.67 9.60 12.94
N THR A 248 8.09 10.04 14.06
CA THR A 248 8.63 11.11 14.90
C THR A 248 9.64 10.58 15.94
N ASP A 249 10.17 11.44 16.78
CA ASP A 249 11.16 11.10 17.81
C ASP A 249 10.70 10.00 18.78
N ILE A 250 9.38 9.82 18.97
CA ILE A 250 8.82 8.75 19.78
C ILE A 250 9.10 7.35 19.21
N GLY A 251 9.23 7.28 17.88
CA GLY A 251 9.49 6.06 17.14
C GLY A 251 8.38 5.02 17.21
N VAL A 252 8.53 3.93 16.44
CA VAL A 252 7.59 2.79 16.46
C VAL A 252 7.38 2.24 17.88
N PRO A 253 8.42 1.99 18.69
CA PRO A 253 8.21 1.43 20.04
C PRO A 253 7.36 2.31 20.96
N GLY A 254 7.57 3.64 20.92
CA GLY A 254 6.79 4.57 21.74
C GLY A 254 5.34 4.69 21.29
N ALA A 255 5.10 4.69 19.97
CA ALA A 255 3.75 4.69 19.43
C ALA A 255 2.99 3.39 19.75
N GLN A 256 3.65 2.25 19.66
CA GLN A 256 3.08 0.96 20.06
C GLN A 256 2.76 0.90 21.56
N GLN A 257 3.67 1.39 22.41
CA GLN A 257 3.44 1.45 23.85
C GLN A 257 2.23 2.33 24.17
N TYR A 258 2.16 3.52 23.57
CA TYR A 258 1.01 4.41 23.73
C TYR A 258 -0.31 3.71 23.42
N LEU A 259 -0.39 3.01 22.26
CA LEU A 259 -1.61 2.32 21.88
C LEU A 259 -1.93 1.17 22.84
N ALA A 260 -0.94 0.40 23.28
CA ALA A 260 -1.11 -0.68 24.26
C ALA A 260 -1.66 -0.18 25.60
N GLU A 261 -1.26 1.02 26.04
CA GLU A 261 -1.74 1.65 27.27
C GLU A 261 -3.15 2.23 27.13
N ASN A 262 -3.55 2.67 25.96
CA ASN A 262 -4.81 3.39 25.75
C ASN A 262 -5.97 2.51 25.24
N ILE A 263 -5.70 1.38 24.56
CA ILE A 263 -6.78 0.55 23.97
C ILE A 263 -7.74 0.00 25.03
N GLY A 264 -7.25 -0.45 26.18
CA GLY A 264 -8.09 -0.91 27.29
C GLY A 264 -9.03 0.18 27.83
N PRO A 265 -8.51 1.35 28.25
CA PRO A 265 -9.32 2.52 28.61
C PRO A 265 -10.32 2.96 27.53
N TRP A 266 -9.97 2.92 26.25
CA TRP A 266 -10.91 3.24 25.17
C TRP A 266 -12.04 2.19 25.07
N ILE A 267 -11.73 0.90 25.21
CA ILE A 267 -12.76 -0.15 25.23
C ILE A 267 -13.70 0.02 26.45
N GLU A 268 -13.17 0.37 27.62
CA GLU A 268 -13.99 0.66 28.79
C GLU A 268 -14.91 1.88 28.57
N LYS A 269 -14.38 2.93 27.94
CA LYS A 269 -15.11 4.17 27.67
C LYS A 269 -16.18 4.02 26.59
N TYR A 270 -15.84 3.40 25.45
CA TYR A 270 -16.73 3.33 24.30
C TYR A 270 -17.54 2.04 24.23
N GLY A 271 -17.16 1.04 24.98
CA GLY A 271 -17.82 -0.27 25.02
C GLY A 271 -17.20 -1.28 24.06
N LYS A 272 -17.37 -2.56 24.35
CA LYS A 272 -16.86 -3.67 23.54
C LYS A 272 -17.51 -3.78 22.15
N ASP A 273 -18.71 -3.18 21.95
CA ASP A 273 -19.36 -3.10 20.64
C ASP A 273 -18.84 -1.90 19.83
N THR A 274 -17.57 -1.58 20.00
CA THR A 274 -16.82 -0.61 19.20
C THR A 274 -15.87 -1.36 18.27
N ALA A 275 -15.91 -1.05 16.98
CA ALA A 275 -14.90 -1.48 16.02
C ALA A 275 -13.75 -0.48 16.03
N PHE A 276 -12.53 -0.96 16.25
CA PHE A 276 -11.32 -0.14 16.23
C PHE A 276 -10.54 -0.38 14.94
N PHE A 277 -10.07 0.68 14.34
CA PHE A 277 -9.25 0.68 13.14
C PHE A 277 -8.09 1.66 13.28
N THR A 278 -6.90 1.30 12.82
CA THR A 278 -5.74 2.19 12.74
C THR A 278 -5.24 2.33 11.30
N THR A 279 -4.83 3.53 10.91
CA THR A 279 -4.29 3.83 9.58
C THR A 279 -2.80 3.54 9.44
N ASN A 280 -2.17 2.87 10.40
CA ASN A 280 -0.75 2.59 10.35
C ASN A 280 -0.44 1.17 10.84
N ASP A 281 0.26 0.41 10.01
CA ASP A 281 0.53 -1.02 10.26
C ASP A 281 1.40 -1.26 11.50
N ALA A 282 2.32 -0.34 11.82
CA ALA A 282 3.11 -0.44 13.05
C ALA A 282 2.24 -0.45 14.32
N LEU A 283 1.03 0.09 14.27
CA LEU A 283 0.08 0.12 15.39
C LEU A 283 -0.88 -1.08 15.40
N THR A 284 -0.90 -1.91 14.37
CA THR A 284 -1.82 -3.04 14.24
C THR A 284 -1.58 -4.10 15.32
N GLU A 285 -0.35 -4.46 15.60
CA GLU A 285 -0.01 -5.47 16.61
C GLU A 285 -0.58 -5.16 18.00
N PRO A 286 -0.28 -4.00 18.64
CA PRO A 286 -0.84 -3.68 19.96
C PRO A 286 -2.35 -3.50 19.93
N LEU A 287 -2.93 -3.02 18.81
CA LEU A 287 -4.37 -2.93 18.64
C LEU A 287 -5.05 -4.31 18.67
N LEU A 288 -4.53 -5.28 17.92
CA LEU A 288 -5.05 -6.65 17.88
C LEU A 288 -5.03 -7.30 19.27
N ARG A 289 -3.92 -7.16 20.02
CA ARG A 289 -3.81 -7.68 21.39
C ARG A 289 -4.86 -7.06 22.32
N GLY A 290 -5.03 -5.75 22.26
CA GLY A 290 -5.99 -5.03 23.12
C GLY A 290 -7.43 -5.35 22.76
N VAL A 291 -7.76 -5.42 21.48
CA VAL A 291 -9.10 -5.78 20.98
C VAL A 291 -9.47 -7.20 21.40
N ALA A 292 -8.58 -8.18 21.22
CA ALA A 292 -8.81 -9.56 21.65
C ALA A 292 -9.02 -9.65 23.15
N ALA A 293 -8.16 -9.02 23.96
CA ALA A 293 -8.25 -9.02 25.42
C ALA A 293 -9.52 -8.33 25.93
N GLY A 294 -9.93 -7.22 25.32
CA GLY A 294 -11.12 -6.45 25.69
C GLY A 294 -12.44 -6.95 25.09
N GLY A 295 -12.38 -7.91 24.16
CA GLY A 295 -13.52 -8.43 23.42
C GLY A 295 -14.19 -7.37 22.51
N ALA A 296 -13.44 -6.39 22.01
CA ALA A 296 -13.90 -5.39 21.07
C ALA A 296 -13.95 -5.94 19.62
N ILE A 297 -14.14 -5.10 18.64
CA ILE A 297 -14.24 -5.52 17.24
C ILE A 297 -13.07 -4.96 16.43
N PHE A 298 -12.53 -5.77 15.53
CA PHE A 298 -11.51 -5.39 14.55
C PHE A 298 -11.86 -5.97 13.20
N VAL A 299 -12.14 -5.11 12.21
CA VAL A 299 -12.61 -5.57 10.91
C VAL A 299 -11.47 -6.10 10.05
N GLU A 300 -10.44 -5.29 9.84
CA GLU A 300 -9.28 -5.62 9.03
C GLU A 300 -8.11 -4.64 9.31
N PRO A 301 -6.86 -5.03 9.05
CA PRO A 301 -5.72 -4.13 9.05
C PRO A 301 -5.81 -3.05 7.95
N ASP A 302 -4.95 -2.04 8.02
CA ASP A 302 -4.83 -1.02 6.97
C ASP A 302 -4.39 -1.63 5.63
N LEU A 303 -3.35 -2.45 5.65
CA LEU A 303 -3.00 -3.38 4.58
C LEU A 303 -3.52 -4.78 4.94
N PRO A 304 -4.73 -5.15 4.50
CA PRO A 304 -5.40 -6.33 5.02
C PRO A 304 -4.77 -7.62 4.50
N SER A 305 -4.32 -8.44 5.44
CA SER A 305 -3.70 -9.74 5.21
C SER A 305 -3.68 -10.54 6.53
N PRO A 306 -3.75 -11.89 6.49
CA PRO A 306 -3.61 -12.70 7.70
C PRO A 306 -2.24 -12.59 8.37
N ILE A 307 -1.23 -12.12 7.66
CA ILE A 307 0.12 -11.91 8.23
C ILE A 307 0.31 -10.50 8.78
N MET A 308 -0.58 -9.55 8.48
CA MET A 308 -0.46 -8.18 8.96
C MET A 308 -0.82 -8.05 10.45
N GLY A 309 0.20 -8.01 11.27
CA GLY A 309 0.10 -7.83 12.72
C GLY A 309 -0.33 -9.06 13.52
N TYR A 310 -1.07 -10.02 12.96
CA TYR A 310 -1.54 -11.21 13.66
C TYR A 310 -0.41 -12.11 14.17
N PRO A 311 0.61 -12.45 13.34
CA PRO A 311 1.72 -13.29 13.81
C PRO A 311 2.48 -12.68 14.98
N SER A 312 2.81 -11.40 14.93
CA SER A 312 3.51 -10.69 16.00
C SER A 312 2.62 -10.49 17.23
N ALA A 313 1.33 -10.17 17.04
CA ALA A 313 0.40 -9.98 18.15
C ALA A 313 0.20 -11.26 18.98
N PHE A 314 0.17 -12.42 18.35
CA PHE A 314 -0.18 -13.68 18.99
C PHE A 314 0.93 -14.74 18.95
N SER A 315 2.15 -14.37 18.55
CA SER A 315 3.33 -15.25 18.49
C SER A 315 3.10 -16.48 17.60
N ILE A 316 2.58 -16.26 16.39
CA ILE A 316 2.32 -17.30 15.40
C ILE A 316 3.55 -17.44 14.49
N GLY A 317 4.16 -18.62 14.42
CA GLY A 317 5.22 -18.93 13.45
C GLY A 317 4.62 -19.39 12.13
N LEU A 318 5.05 -18.79 11.02
CA LEU A 318 4.54 -19.06 9.68
C LEU A 318 5.65 -19.44 8.67
N ASP A 319 6.91 -19.49 9.11
CA ASP A 319 8.08 -19.68 8.23
C ASP A 319 8.00 -20.92 7.34
N ASP A 320 7.45 -22.02 7.89
CA ASP A 320 7.36 -23.30 7.17
C ASP A 320 6.23 -23.34 6.13
N ILE A 321 5.36 -22.32 6.11
CA ILE A 321 4.18 -22.25 5.23
C ILE A 321 4.08 -20.90 4.49
N ALA A 322 5.21 -20.21 4.35
CA ALA A 322 5.25 -18.93 3.64
C ALA A 322 4.70 -19.06 2.22
N GLY A 323 3.70 -18.22 1.86
CA GLY A 323 3.01 -18.28 0.56
C GLY A 323 1.83 -19.27 0.47
N ASP A 324 1.64 -20.18 1.44
CA ASP A 324 0.46 -21.05 1.51
C ASP A 324 -0.69 -20.33 2.26
N TRP A 325 -1.38 -19.44 1.55
CA TRP A 325 -2.43 -18.59 2.13
C TRP A 325 -3.56 -19.34 2.83
N PRO A 326 -4.09 -20.45 2.30
CA PRO A 326 -5.09 -21.25 3.01
C PRO A 326 -4.57 -21.82 4.33
N ALA A 327 -3.32 -22.31 4.37
CA ALA A 327 -2.71 -22.80 5.60
C ALA A 327 -2.44 -21.66 6.60
N ILE A 328 -1.94 -20.52 6.12
CA ILE A 328 -1.72 -19.32 6.93
C ILE A 328 -3.03 -18.85 7.56
N LEU A 329 -4.09 -18.66 6.75
CA LEU A 329 -5.39 -18.21 7.24
C LEU A 329 -5.94 -19.14 8.31
N LYS A 330 -5.85 -20.45 8.08
CA LYS A 330 -6.32 -21.45 9.03
C LYS A 330 -5.60 -21.39 10.38
N ILE A 331 -4.26 -21.30 10.37
CA ILE A 331 -3.49 -21.22 11.63
C ILE A 331 -3.78 -19.91 12.35
N VAL A 332 -3.83 -18.80 11.63
CA VAL A 332 -4.16 -17.49 12.22
C VAL A 332 -5.57 -17.53 12.83
N GLU A 333 -6.56 -18.09 12.12
CA GLU A 333 -7.92 -18.21 12.63
C GLU A 333 -8.00 -19.02 13.90
N GLU A 334 -7.36 -20.21 13.96
CA GLU A 334 -7.34 -21.07 15.14
C GLU A 334 -6.80 -20.31 16.37
N VAL A 335 -5.69 -19.59 16.21
CA VAL A 335 -5.08 -18.83 17.29
C VAL A 335 -5.92 -17.61 17.67
N VAL A 336 -6.45 -16.86 16.72
CA VAL A 336 -7.31 -15.70 17.00
C VAL A 336 -8.57 -16.13 17.76
N ILE A 337 -9.18 -17.25 17.40
CA ILE A 337 -10.34 -17.80 18.12
C ILE A 337 -9.96 -18.18 19.54
N GLU A 338 -8.80 -18.82 19.74
CA GLU A 338 -8.30 -19.15 21.09
C GLU A 338 -8.09 -17.89 21.93
N LYS A 339 -7.63 -16.80 21.34
CA LYS A 339 -7.41 -15.50 22.02
C LYS A 339 -8.68 -14.68 22.23
N GLY A 340 -9.85 -15.19 21.86
CA GLY A 340 -11.14 -14.54 22.08
C GLY A 340 -11.65 -13.68 20.93
N GLY A 341 -11.00 -13.72 19.76
CA GLY A 341 -11.38 -12.95 18.58
C GLY A 341 -12.48 -13.57 17.71
N LYS A 342 -13.05 -14.71 18.13
CA LYS A 342 -14.12 -15.39 17.37
C LYS A 342 -15.29 -14.45 17.08
N ASP A 343 -15.71 -14.38 15.82
CA ASP A 343 -16.81 -13.57 15.30
C ASP A 343 -16.62 -12.04 15.47
N ARG A 344 -15.45 -11.61 16.00
CA ARG A 344 -15.15 -10.21 16.34
C ARG A 344 -13.87 -9.65 15.71
N MET A 345 -13.04 -10.50 15.09
CA MET A 345 -11.83 -10.08 14.42
C MET A 345 -11.80 -10.65 13.00
N GLY A 346 -11.25 -9.88 12.07
CA GLY A 346 -11.22 -10.25 10.65
C GLY A 346 -10.04 -9.66 9.90
N THR A 347 -9.95 -10.03 8.63
CA THR A 347 -8.93 -9.60 7.68
C THR A 347 -9.42 -9.88 6.24
N TRP A 348 -8.60 -9.60 5.23
CA TRP A 348 -8.70 -10.30 3.95
C TRP A 348 -8.03 -11.67 4.07
N ALA A 349 -8.55 -12.67 3.40
CA ALA A 349 -8.01 -14.03 3.46
C ALA A 349 -6.67 -14.17 2.73
N TYR A 350 -6.45 -13.33 1.71
CA TYR A 350 -5.27 -13.33 0.87
C TYR A 350 -4.67 -11.92 0.81
N SER A 351 -3.35 -11.82 0.79
CA SER A 351 -2.64 -10.55 0.62
C SER A 351 -2.88 -9.95 -0.77
N LEU A 352 -3.05 -8.63 -0.83
CA LEU A 352 -3.13 -7.92 -2.10
C LEU A 352 -1.82 -8.02 -2.88
N GLY A 353 -0.68 -7.84 -2.22
CA GLY A 353 0.64 -7.86 -2.86
C GLY A 353 0.93 -9.17 -3.58
N TYR A 354 0.72 -10.29 -2.90
CA TYR A 354 0.83 -11.63 -3.50
C TYR A 354 -0.15 -11.83 -4.64
N THR A 355 -1.44 -11.60 -4.37
CA THR A 355 -2.51 -11.88 -5.33
C THR A 355 -2.38 -11.03 -6.60
N SER A 356 -2.14 -9.72 -6.45
CA SER A 356 -2.00 -8.83 -7.60
C SER A 356 -0.80 -9.19 -8.49
N THR A 357 0.32 -9.65 -7.89
CA THR A 357 1.50 -10.07 -8.64
C THR A 357 1.17 -11.22 -9.59
N ILE A 358 0.64 -12.32 -9.07
CA ILE A 358 0.35 -13.50 -9.91
C ILE A 358 -0.87 -13.29 -10.81
N ALA A 359 -1.91 -12.60 -10.34
CA ALA A 359 -3.09 -12.28 -11.14
C ALA A 359 -2.76 -11.39 -12.34
N ALA A 360 -1.86 -10.42 -12.17
CA ALA A 360 -1.43 -9.58 -13.29
C ALA A 360 -0.62 -10.37 -14.33
N VAL A 361 0.21 -11.32 -13.92
CA VAL A 361 0.91 -12.20 -14.87
C VAL A 361 -0.10 -13.05 -15.64
N ASP A 362 -1.07 -13.68 -14.97
CA ASP A 362 -2.12 -14.47 -15.61
C ASP A 362 -2.96 -13.63 -16.60
N LEU A 363 -3.38 -12.45 -16.18
CA LEU A 363 -4.13 -11.52 -17.03
C LEU A 363 -3.33 -11.13 -18.28
N VAL A 364 -2.06 -10.76 -18.11
CA VAL A 364 -1.17 -10.41 -19.23
C VAL A 364 -1.00 -11.56 -20.19
N VAL A 365 -0.80 -12.78 -19.69
CA VAL A 365 -0.73 -13.99 -20.54
C VAL A 365 -2.01 -14.17 -21.34
N ASP A 366 -3.19 -14.00 -20.72
CA ASP A 366 -4.46 -14.11 -21.42
C ASP A 366 -4.70 -12.96 -22.42
N VAL A 367 -4.30 -11.73 -22.11
CA VAL A 367 -4.35 -10.59 -23.02
C VAL A 367 -3.47 -10.82 -24.25
N LEU A 368 -2.23 -11.23 -24.07
CA LEU A 368 -1.29 -11.51 -25.16
C LEU A 368 -1.80 -12.64 -26.06
N ASN A 369 -2.53 -13.60 -25.51
CA ASN A 369 -3.16 -14.70 -26.26
C ASN A 369 -4.56 -14.36 -26.80
N GLY A 370 -5.04 -13.13 -26.67
CA GLY A 370 -6.34 -12.68 -27.17
C GLY A 370 -7.55 -13.24 -26.44
N LYS A 371 -7.38 -13.69 -25.19
CA LYS A 371 -8.44 -14.30 -24.36
C LYS A 371 -9.07 -13.30 -23.39
N ALA A 372 -8.42 -12.18 -23.12
CA ALA A 372 -8.85 -11.15 -22.18
C ALA A 372 -8.56 -9.75 -22.72
N ASP A 373 -9.23 -8.74 -22.16
CA ASP A 373 -8.92 -7.31 -22.34
C ASP A 373 -8.31 -6.77 -21.03
N ILE A 374 -7.13 -6.11 -21.15
CA ILE A 374 -6.35 -5.64 -20.01
C ILE A 374 -7.08 -4.60 -19.16
N THR A 375 -8.05 -3.90 -19.73
CA THR A 375 -8.86 -2.87 -19.06
C THR A 375 -10.27 -3.33 -18.69
N ASN A 376 -10.63 -4.56 -19.04
CA ASN A 376 -11.93 -5.11 -18.72
C ASN A 376 -11.99 -5.53 -17.24
N LEU A 377 -12.88 -4.90 -16.47
CA LEU A 377 -13.01 -5.14 -15.03
C LEU A 377 -13.39 -6.58 -14.68
N ASP A 378 -14.18 -7.25 -15.52
CA ASP A 378 -14.56 -8.65 -15.30
C ASP A 378 -13.37 -9.61 -15.54
N ASP A 379 -12.51 -9.31 -16.52
CA ASP A 379 -11.31 -10.10 -16.77
C ASP A 379 -10.27 -9.90 -15.66
N ILE A 380 -10.10 -8.66 -15.16
CA ILE A 380 -9.28 -8.36 -13.99
C ILE A 380 -9.82 -9.12 -12.78
N LYS A 381 -11.12 -9.02 -12.50
CA LYS A 381 -11.78 -9.73 -11.40
C LYS A 381 -11.53 -11.25 -11.46
N LYS A 382 -11.74 -11.87 -12.62
CA LYS A 382 -11.49 -13.31 -12.83
C LYS A 382 -10.05 -13.69 -12.55
N ALA A 383 -9.07 -12.87 -12.98
CA ALA A 383 -7.66 -13.11 -12.71
C ALA A 383 -7.35 -13.13 -11.21
N PHE A 384 -7.94 -12.23 -10.43
CA PHE A 384 -7.81 -12.20 -8.98
C PHE A 384 -8.50 -13.40 -8.29
N GLU A 385 -9.75 -13.69 -8.66
CA GLU A 385 -10.51 -14.81 -8.10
C GLU A 385 -9.87 -16.17 -8.39
N ALA A 386 -9.18 -16.31 -9.52
CA ALA A 386 -8.45 -17.52 -9.88
C ALA A 386 -7.25 -17.82 -8.95
N GLN A 387 -6.73 -16.81 -8.24
CA GLN A 387 -5.63 -16.96 -7.28
C GLN A 387 -6.10 -17.13 -5.83
N THR A 388 -7.40 -16.96 -5.57
CA THR A 388 -7.92 -16.81 -4.21
C THR A 388 -9.13 -17.71 -4.01
N ASP A 389 -8.89 -18.99 -3.68
CA ASP A 389 -9.96 -19.98 -3.52
C ASP A 389 -11.00 -19.53 -2.47
N GLY A 390 -12.24 -19.41 -2.91
CA GLY A 390 -13.37 -19.02 -2.08
C GLY A 390 -13.47 -17.53 -1.74
N ALA A 391 -12.48 -16.70 -2.06
CA ALA A 391 -12.57 -15.26 -1.88
C ALA A 391 -13.21 -14.57 -3.11
N SER A 392 -14.12 -13.64 -2.89
CA SER A 392 -14.66 -12.78 -3.93
C SER A 392 -13.98 -11.42 -3.96
N TRP A 393 -13.95 -10.80 -5.14
CA TRP A 393 -13.37 -9.48 -5.37
C TRP A 393 -14.39 -8.52 -5.96
N ALA A 394 -14.31 -7.26 -5.54
CA ALA A 394 -14.95 -6.15 -6.22
C ALA A 394 -13.89 -5.38 -7.00
N VAL A 395 -14.22 -4.99 -8.22
CA VAL A 395 -13.33 -4.22 -9.09
C VAL A 395 -14.10 -3.05 -9.66
N SER A 396 -13.49 -1.86 -9.65
CA SER A 396 -14.07 -0.63 -10.19
C SER A 396 -12.97 0.26 -10.77
N ASN A 397 -13.33 1.22 -11.62
CA ASN A 397 -12.35 2.21 -12.10
C ASN A 397 -12.12 3.30 -11.05
N MET A 398 -10.88 3.81 -11.02
CA MET A 398 -10.56 5.06 -10.32
C MET A 398 -11.27 6.22 -11.02
N ILE A 399 -11.75 7.18 -10.22
CA ILE A 399 -12.31 8.44 -10.72
C ILE A 399 -11.25 9.53 -10.56
N ASN A 400 -10.98 10.23 -11.64
CA ASN A 400 -10.17 11.44 -11.60
C ASN A 400 -10.95 12.51 -10.80
N MET A 401 -10.41 12.89 -9.64
CA MET A 401 -11.08 13.82 -8.72
C MET A 401 -11.14 15.25 -9.25
N GLU A 402 -10.33 15.60 -10.26
CA GLU A 402 -10.32 16.94 -10.85
C GLU A 402 -11.51 17.17 -11.81
N ASN A 403 -11.86 16.16 -12.60
CA ASN A 403 -12.87 16.28 -13.65
C ASN A 403 -14.05 15.29 -13.55
N GLY A 404 -13.98 14.32 -12.64
CA GLY A 404 -15.01 13.31 -12.42
C GLY A 404 -15.06 12.19 -13.46
N GLU A 405 -14.07 12.07 -14.33
CA GLU A 405 -13.99 11.03 -15.36
C GLU A 405 -13.38 9.73 -14.80
N GLU A 406 -13.87 8.60 -15.28
CA GLU A 406 -13.28 7.30 -14.98
C GLU A 406 -11.97 7.08 -15.75
N LEU A 407 -10.92 6.72 -15.00
CA LEU A 407 -9.66 6.26 -15.55
C LEU A 407 -9.79 4.79 -15.95
N LYS A 408 -10.07 4.50 -17.21
CA LYS A 408 -10.40 3.16 -17.73
C LYS A 408 -9.29 2.11 -17.53
N ASN A 409 -8.06 2.55 -17.44
CA ASN A 409 -6.89 1.72 -17.20
C ASN A 409 -6.43 1.72 -15.74
N TYR A 410 -7.22 2.26 -14.82
CA TYR A 410 -6.90 2.28 -13.39
C TYR A 410 -7.99 1.53 -12.62
N ALA A 411 -7.71 0.27 -12.30
CA ALA A 411 -8.62 -0.60 -11.56
C ALA A 411 -8.36 -0.53 -10.06
N LEU A 412 -9.42 -0.30 -9.30
CA LEU A 412 -9.45 -0.39 -7.84
C LEU A 412 -10.02 -1.74 -7.44
N VAL A 413 -9.33 -2.46 -6.57
CA VAL A 413 -9.72 -3.80 -6.13
C VAL A 413 -9.94 -3.87 -4.62
N ALA A 414 -10.95 -4.63 -4.19
CA ALA A 414 -11.19 -4.95 -2.80
C ALA A 414 -11.64 -6.40 -2.66
N GLN A 415 -11.06 -7.12 -1.72
CA GLN A 415 -11.44 -8.47 -1.35
C GLN A 415 -12.58 -8.44 -0.31
N ASP A 416 -13.37 -9.50 -0.25
CA ASP A 416 -14.35 -9.67 0.81
C ASP A 416 -13.70 -9.85 2.17
N THR A 417 -14.26 -9.21 3.18
CA THR A 417 -13.79 -9.34 4.57
C THR A 417 -14.08 -10.74 5.10
N TYR A 418 -13.03 -11.42 5.58
CA TYR A 418 -13.10 -12.70 6.26
C TYR A 418 -13.09 -12.49 7.78
N VAL A 419 -14.11 -12.98 8.48
CA VAL A 419 -14.22 -12.89 9.94
C VAL A 419 -13.92 -14.26 10.55
N PHE A 420 -12.94 -14.32 11.43
CA PHE A 420 -12.51 -15.54 12.07
C PHE A 420 -13.64 -16.21 12.88
N GLY A 421 -13.93 -17.46 12.57
CA GLY A 421 -15.04 -18.24 13.14
C GLY A 421 -16.37 -18.08 12.41
N LYS A 422 -16.47 -17.19 11.41
CA LYS A 422 -17.69 -16.92 10.65
C LYS A 422 -17.52 -17.09 9.14
N GLY A 423 -16.33 -16.79 8.61
CA GLY A 423 -16.05 -16.79 7.17
C GLY A 423 -16.32 -15.42 6.52
N TYR A 424 -16.50 -15.41 5.21
CA TYR A 424 -16.72 -14.23 4.39
C TYR A 424 -18.05 -13.52 4.72
N LEU A 425 -18.05 -12.19 4.70
CA LEU A 425 -19.20 -11.35 5.03
C LEU A 425 -20.05 -10.92 3.83
N GLY A 426 -19.61 -11.16 2.60
CA GLY A 426 -20.27 -10.71 1.37
C GLY A 426 -20.14 -9.21 1.12
N MET A 427 -19.04 -8.58 1.55
CA MET A 427 -18.83 -7.13 1.40
C MET A 427 -18.63 -6.71 -0.05
N THR A 428 -18.12 -7.60 -0.91
CA THR A 428 -17.91 -7.34 -2.33
C THR A 428 -19.21 -7.34 -3.14
N GLU A 429 -20.26 -7.97 -2.63
CA GLU A 429 -21.60 -7.99 -3.23
C GLU A 429 -22.44 -6.76 -2.84
N GLU A 430 -22.02 -6.01 -1.80
CA GLU A 430 -22.71 -4.82 -1.34
C GLU A 430 -22.44 -3.64 -2.27
N GLU A 431 -23.51 -3.01 -2.75
CA GLU A 431 -23.42 -1.82 -3.57
C GLU A 431 -22.92 -0.64 -2.73
N VAL A 432 -21.92 0.08 -3.25
CA VAL A 432 -21.40 1.31 -2.64
C VAL A 432 -22.05 2.50 -3.35
N ASP A 433 -22.87 3.25 -2.61
CA ASP A 433 -23.56 4.42 -3.13
C ASP A 433 -22.55 5.41 -3.77
N GLU A 434 -22.89 5.88 -4.94
CA GLU A 434 -22.06 6.82 -5.73
C GLU A 434 -21.73 8.11 -4.95
N LYS A 435 -22.54 8.49 -3.96
CA LYS A 435 -22.26 9.64 -3.10
C LYS A 435 -20.91 9.54 -2.40
N TYR A 436 -20.46 8.32 -2.00
CA TYR A 436 -19.17 8.12 -1.35
C TYR A 436 -18.00 8.36 -2.30
N ARG A 437 -18.17 8.02 -3.58
CA ARG A 437 -17.15 8.27 -4.63
C ARG A 437 -16.98 9.76 -4.96
N LYS A 438 -17.97 10.60 -4.56
CA LYS A 438 -17.96 12.05 -4.77
C LYS A 438 -17.53 12.84 -3.54
N ILE A 439 -17.21 12.16 -2.43
CA ILE A 439 -16.69 12.82 -1.24
C ILE A 439 -15.31 13.39 -1.57
N ASN A 440 -15.22 14.71 -1.43
CA ASN A 440 -13.96 15.45 -1.51
C ASN A 440 -13.71 16.11 -0.15
N VAL A 441 -12.45 16.31 0.19
CA VAL A 441 -12.03 16.86 1.48
C VAL A 441 -11.03 17.99 1.27
N ASN A 442 -11.08 18.98 2.16
CA ASN A 442 -9.93 19.86 2.35
C ASN A 442 -8.96 19.15 3.31
N VAL A 443 -7.79 18.82 2.82
CA VAL A 443 -6.77 18.08 3.58
C VAL A 443 -6.30 18.86 4.81
N GLU A 444 -6.17 20.21 4.71
CA GLU A 444 -5.77 21.07 5.83
C GLU A 444 -6.81 21.01 6.96
N ASP A 445 -8.10 21.09 6.62
CA ASP A 445 -9.20 20.96 7.58
C ASP A 445 -9.20 19.58 8.25
N MET A 446 -8.87 18.52 7.52
CA MET A 446 -8.78 17.16 8.06
C MET A 446 -7.61 17.01 9.04
N VAL A 447 -6.48 17.62 8.76
CA VAL A 447 -5.32 17.69 9.67
C VAL A 447 -5.68 18.43 10.96
N GLU A 448 -6.31 19.62 10.86
CA GLU A 448 -6.73 20.39 12.04
C GLU A 448 -7.77 19.63 12.87
N LYS A 449 -8.78 19.04 12.21
CA LYS A 449 -9.79 18.21 12.87
C LYS A 449 -9.16 17.01 13.61
N GLN A 450 -8.10 16.42 13.05
CA GLN A 450 -7.38 15.33 13.72
C GLN A 450 -6.62 15.82 14.96
N LYS A 451 -5.98 16.99 14.91
CA LYS A 451 -5.30 17.58 16.08
C LYS A 451 -6.24 17.84 17.25
N GLU A 452 -7.53 18.09 16.98
CA GLU A 452 -8.56 18.29 18.00
C GLU A 452 -9.12 16.98 18.58
N SER A 453 -8.82 15.84 17.97
CA SER A 453 -9.32 14.53 18.38
C SER A 453 -8.80 14.11 19.74
N GLU A 454 -9.49 13.17 20.40
CA GLU A 454 -9.09 12.63 21.71
C GLU A 454 -7.75 11.90 21.62
N GLY A 455 -6.93 12.04 22.64
CA GLY A 455 -5.57 11.46 22.69
C GLY A 455 -4.50 12.49 22.36
N LYS A 456 -4.55 13.69 22.99
CA LYS A 456 -3.46 14.67 22.87
C LYS A 456 -2.20 14.14 23.56
N PHE A 457 -1.10 14.15 22.81
CA PHE A 457 0.25 13.95 23.39
C PHE A 457 0.84 15.33 23.65
N GLU A 458 1.36 15.56 24.81
CA GLU A 458 2.23 16.70 25.12
C GLU A 458 3.70 16.33 24.83
#